data_128d084bf142a98489d553f4ad9c837d
#
_entry.id   128d084bf142a98489d553f4ad9c837d
#
_cell.length_a   1.000
_cell.length_b   1.000
_cell.length_c   1.000
_cell.angle_alpha   90.00
_cell.angle_beta   90.00
_cell.angle_gamma   90.00
#
_symmetry.space_group_name_H-M   'P 1'
#
loop_
_entity.id
_entity.type
_entity.pdbx_description
1 polymer ?
#
loop_
_entity_poly.entity_id
_entity_poly.type
_entity_poly.pdbx_seq_one_letter_code
_entity_poly.pdbx_strand_id
1 'polypeptide(L)'
;KALAAYSNAIRYNQASTHDRLSYARLLLKNGAYKQAETEFRTVLDSMPDNVLAKNGLASAQNAPQWKKEGSRYQVKRMDVFNSRRDDYSPVLGGDQYDYLYFTSTRNDATGNELSGITGAKAADIFVSQKDEKGKWQKPEPVNGGLNTEYDEGACALTPDGKTMYITQCQTDPSYPRFAQIMTSQRADAAWGKPEEFKVTNDTLSSYAHPA
;
A
#
# COMPACT_ATOMS: atom_id res chain seq x y z
N LYS A 1 -21.20 7.39 4.15
CA LYS A 1 -21.52 8.71 3.56
C LYS A 1 -21.48 8.67 2.02
N ALA A 2 -20.39 8.24 1.36
CA ALA A 2 -20.28 8.26 -0.11
C ALA A 2 -21.37 7.45 -0.83
N LEU A 3 -21.68 6.22 -0.36
CA LEU A 3 -22.77 5.41 -0.95
C LEU A 3 -24.11 6.16 -0.97
N ALA A 4 -24.48 6.83 0.13
CA ALA A 4 -25.71 7.59 0.21
C ALA A 4 -25.71 8.79 -0.74
N ALA A 5 -24.59 9.48 -0.91
CA ALA A 5 -24.45 10.60 -1.82
C ALA A 5 -24.66 10.15 -3.28
N TYR A 6 -23.99 9.10 -3.72
CA TYR A 6 -24.18 8.56 -5.08
C TYR A 6 -25.58 8.00 -5.29
N SER A 7 -26.14 7.29 -4.33
CA SER A 7 -27.52 6.79 -4.40
C SER A 7 -28.53 7.93 -4.58
N ASN A 8 -28.36 9.03 -3.85
CA ASN A 8 -29.21 10.20 -4.01
C ASN A 8 -29.03 10.87 -5.38
N ALA A 9 -27.78 11.04 -5.84
CA ALA A 9 -27.53 11.62 -7.17
C ALA A 9 -28.20 10.79 -8.29
N ILE A 10 -28.14 9.47 -8.20
CA ILE A 10 -28.82 8.56 -9.14
C ILE A 10 -30.34 8.70 -9.03
N ARG A 11 -30.89 8.71 -7.81
CA ARG A 11 -32.34 8.84 -7.55
C ARG A 11 -32.90 10.12 -8.12
N TYR A 12 -32.16 11.21 -8.05
CA TYR A 12 -32.59 12.52 -8.57
C TYR A 12 -32.14 12.78 -10.02
N ASN A 13 -31.65 11.73 -10.71
CA ASN A 13 -31.22 11.80 -12.11
C ASN A 13 -30.11 12.83 -12.38
N GLN A 14 -29.26 13.06 -11.39
CA GLN A 14 -28.12 14.00 -11.43
C GLN A 14 -26.78 13.32 -11.60
N ALA A 15 -26.76 11.98 -11.62
CA ALA A 15 -25.52 11.20 -11.73
C ALA A 15 -25.10 11.01 -13.19
N SER A 16 -23.86 11.31 -13.49
CA SER A 16 -23.24 10.94 -14.76
C SER A 16 -22.95 9.43 -14.82
N THR A 17 -22.60 8.92 -16.01
CA THR A 17 -22.14 7.52 -16.16
C THR A 17 -20.88 7.23 -15.33
N HIS A 18 -19.99 8.20 -15.15
CA HIS A 18 -18.81 8.07 -14.27
C HIS A 18 -19.19 8.00 -12.79
N ASP A 19 -20.22 8.73 -12.37
CA ASP A 19 -20.73 8.63 -11.00
C ASP A 19 -21.36 7.27 -10.75
N ARG A 20 -22.09 6.71 -11.73
CA ARG A 20 -22.61 5.34 -11.66
C ARG A 20 -21.49 4.31 -11.56
N LEU A 21 -20.42 4.45 -12.35
CA LEU A 21 -19.24 3.58 -12.26
C LEU A 21 -18.63 3.62 -10.85
N SER A 22 -18.48 4.80 -10.29
CA SER A 22 -17.96 4.99 -8.93
C SER A 22 -18.90 4.37 -7.89
N TYR A 23 -20.19 4.54 -8.05
CA TYR A 23 -21.22 3.93 -7.18
C TYR A 23 -21.18 2.40 -7.26
N ALA A 24 -21.13 1.83 -8.46
CA ALA A 24 -21.04 0.39 -8.68
C ALA A 24 -19.80 -0.22 -7.99
N ARG A 25 -18.64 0.45 -8.09
CA ARG A 25 -17.41 0.05 -7.41
C ARG A 25 -17.55 0.09 -5.88
N LEU A 26 -18.22 1.10 -5.34
CA LEU A 26 -18.50 1.19 -3.91
C LEU A 26 -19.47 0.11 -3.44
N LEU A 27 -20.49 -0.21 -4.22
CA LEU A 27 -21.41 -1.32 -3.94
C LEU A 27 -20.67 -2.66 -3.90
N LEU A 28 -19.80 -2.91 -4.90
CA LEU A 28 -18.95 -4.10 -4.96
C LEU A 28 -18.06 -4.22 -3.72
N LYS A 29 -17.37 -3.12 -3.36
CA LYS A 29 -16.53 -3.05 -2.16
C LYS A 29 -17.30 -3.37 -0.87
N ASN A 30 -18.57 -3.00 -0.81
CA ASN A 30 -19.43 -3.25 0.37
C ASN A 30 -20.19 -4.58 0.31
N GLY A 31 -19.92 -5.44 -0.67
CA GLY A 31 -20.54 -6.74 -0.78
C GLY A 31 -21.98 -6.74 -1.31
N ALA A 32 -22.48 -5.60 -1.80
CA ALA A 32 -23.79 -5.47 -2.42
C ALA A 32 -23.76 -5.92 -3.89
N TYR A 33 -23.38 -7.18 -4.11
CA TYR A 33 -23.00 -7.71 -5.43
C TYR A 33 -24.09 -7.59 -6.48
N LYS A 34 -25.36 -7.90 -6.14
CA LYS A 34 -26.49 -7.78 -7.07
C LYS A 34 -26.74 -6.34 -7.53
N GLN A 35 -26.64 -5.40 -6.60
CA GLN A 35 -26.80 -3.98 -6.94
C GLN A 35 -25.61 -3.48 -7.77
N ALA A 36 -24.38 -3.90 -7.41
CA ALA A 36 -23.18 -3.59 -8.19
C ALA A 36 -23.29 -4.11 -9.62
N GLU A 37 -23.76 -5.34 -9.81
CA GLU A 37 -24.00 -5.92 -11.14
C GLU A 37 -24.95 -5.07 -11.98
N THR A 38 -26.09 -4.66 -11.41
CA THR A 38 -27.05 -3.80 -12.11
C THR A 38 -26.43 -2.48 -12.55
N GLU A 39 -25.72 -1.81 -11.67
CA GLU A 39 -25.11 -0.52 -12.01
C GLU A 39 -23.95 -0.67 -13.02
N PHE A 40 -23.14 -1.74 -12.94
CA PHE A 40 -22.11 -1.99 -13.96
C PHE A 40 -22.71 -2.28 -15.33
N ARG A 41 -23.84 -2.98 -15.43
CA ARG A 41 -24.57 -3.19 -16.69
C ARG A 41 -25.05 -1.86 -17.26
N THR A 42 -25.67 -1.02 -16.44
CA THR A 42 -26.12 0.33 -16.86
C THR A 42 -24.95 1.19 -17.37
N VAL A 43 -23.77 1.09 -16.75
CA VAL A 43 -22.55 1.76 -17.26
C VAL A 43 -22.16 1.20 -18.63
N LEU A 44 -22.18 -0.11 -18.80
CA LEU A 44 -21.82 -0.77 -20.07
C LEU A 44 -22.81 -0.51 -21.19
N ASP A 45 -24.10 -0.25 -20.91
CA ASP A 45 -25.08 0.17 -21.90
C ASP A 45 -24.69 1.50 -22.57
N SER A 46 -24.06 2.41 -21.80
CA SER A 46 -23.61 3.72 -22.28
C SER A 46 -22.13 3.72 -22.73
N MET A 47 -21.31 2.85 -22.14
CA MET A 47 -19.86 2.75 -22.34
C MET A 47 -19.44 1.28 -22.51
N PRO A 48 -19.74 0.63 -23.64
CA PRO A 48 -19.57 -0.83 -23.82
C PRO A 48 -18.13 -1.30 -23.65
N ASP A 49 -17.16 -0.45 -23.94
CA ASP A 49 -15.73 -0.79 -23.87
C ASP A 49 -15.04 -0.38 -22.56
N ASN A 50 -15.79 0.07 -21.57
CA ASN A 50 -15.23 0.45 -20.28
C ASN A 50 -14.68 -0.79 -19.55
N VAL A 51 -13.35 -0.91 -19.49
CA VAL A 51 -12.65 -2.04 -18.88
C VAL A 51 -12.95 -2.19 -17.39
N LEU A 52 -13.06 -1.06 -16.66
CA LEU A 52 -13.37 -1.09 -15.22
C LEU A 52 -14.78 -1.62 -14.96
N ALA A 53 -15.74 -1.27 -15.81
CA ALA A 53 -17.10 -1.78 -15.70
C ALA A 53 -17.17 -3.26 -16.07
N LYS A 54 -16.49 -3.71 -17.12
CA LYS A 54 -16.40 -5.15 -17.50
C LYS A 54 -15.82 -5.98 -16.37
N ASN A 55 -14.68 -5.56 -15.80
CA ASN A 55 -14.03 -6.26 -14.70
C ASN A 55 -14.87 -6.23 -13.42
N GLY A 56 -15.51 -5.09 -13.14
CA GLY A 56 -16.41 -4.93 -11.99
C GLY A 56 -17.64 -5.83 -12.09
N LEU A 57 -18.23 -5.93 -13.28
CA LEU A 57 -19.37 -6.82 -13.54
C LEU A 57 -18.97 -8.29 -13.32
N ALA A 58 -17.87 -8.74 -13.92
CA ALA A 58 -17.36 -10.09 -13.73
C ALA A 58 -17.07 -10.38 -12.23
N SER A 59 -16.49 -9.43 -11.52
CA SER A 59 -16.24 -9.55 -10.07
C SER A 59 -17.54 -9.65 -9.28
N ALA A 60 -18.55 -8.83 -9.58
CA ALA A 60 -19.84 -8.86 -8.89
C ALA A 60 -20.58 -10.19 -9.08
N GLN A 61 -20.48 -10.77 -10.27
CA GLN A 61 -21.09 -12.07 -10.61
C GLN A 61 -20.40 -13.25 -9.93
N ASN A 62 -19.07 -13.23 -9.86
CA ASN A 62 -18.30 -14.35 -9.30
C ASN A 62 -18.10 -14.27 -7.78
N ALA A 63 -18.14 -13.08 -7.19
CA ALA A 63 -17.86 -12.88 -5.77
C ALA A 63 -18.73 -13.74 -4.82
N PRO A 64 -20.04 -13.96 -5.06
CA PRO A 64 -20.85 -14.82 -4.22
C PRO A 64 -20.35 -16.28 -4.20
N GLN A 65 -19.93 -16.80 -5.37
CA GLN A 65 -19.37 -18.13 -5.49
C GLN A 65 -18.01 -18.22 -4.79
N TRP A 66 -17.10 -17.30 -5.05
CA TRP A 66 -15.79 -17.26 -4.36
C TRP A 66 -15.92 -17.18 -2.84
N LYS A 67 -16.88 -16.39 -2.36
CA LYS A 67 -17.18 -16.33 -0.93
C LYS A 67 -17.66 -17.66 -0.35
N LYS A 68 -18.44 -18.45 -1.13
CA LYS A 68 -18.94 -19.76 -0.72
C LYS A 68 -17.85 -20.83 -0.77
N GLU A 69 -17.02 -20.81 -1.79
CA GLU A 69 -15.91 -21.76 -1.97
C GLU A 69 -14.78 -21.52 -0.97
N GLY A 70 -14.63 -20.25 -0.53
CA GLY A 70 -13.56 -19.86 0.36
C GLY A 70 -12.20 -19.87 -0.34
N SER A 71 -11.14 -19.83 0.46
CA SER A 71 -9.77 -19.90 -0.04
C SER A 71 -8.96 -20.87 0.83
N ARG A 72 -7.83 -21.34 0.27
CA ARG A 72 -6.84 -22.15 1.03
C ARG A 72 -6.11 -21.33 2.10
N TYR A 73 -6.21 -20.01 2.04
CA TYR A 73 -5.55 -19.11 2.95
C TYR A 73 -6.49 -18.68 4.08
N GLN A 74 -5.97 -18.67 5.30
CA GLN A 74 -6.62 -18.05 6.44
C GLN A 74 -6.00 -16.69 6.68
N VAL A 75 -6.79 -15.64 6.46
CA VAL A 75 -6.34 -14.25 6.74
C VAL A 75 -6.64 -13.95 8.20
N LYS A 76 -5.60 -13.63 8.96
CA LYS A 76 -5.71 -13.24 10.38
C LYS A 76 -5.08 -11.86 10.56
N ARG A 77 -5.75 -11.03 11.34
CA ARG A 77 -5.16 -9.77 11.78
C ARG A 77 -4.03 -10.07 12.77
N MET A 78 -2.90 -9.41 12.58
CA MET A 78 -1.74 -9.51 13.45
C MET A 78 -1.61 -8.23 14.28
N ASP A 79 -2.30 -8.19 15.44
CA ASP A 79 -2.38 -6.97 16.26
C ASP A 79 -1.02 -6.49 16.77
N VAL A 80 0.00 -7.37 16.82
CA VAL A 80 1.37 -6.99 17.18
C VAL A 80 1.99 -6.04 16.14
N PHE A 81 1.64 -6.20 14.86
CA PHE A 81 2.20 -5.40 13.76
C PHE A 81 1.31 -4.23 13.38
N ASN A 82 -0.01 -4.46 13.37
CA ASN A 82 -0.95 -3.49 12.84
C ASN A 82 -1.15 -2.31 13.80
N SER A 83 -1.07 -1.12 13.25
CA SER A 83 -1.36 0.13 13.95
C SER A 83 -2.76 0.66 13.61
N ARG A 84 -3.06 1.89 14.02
CA ARG A 84 -4.26 2.64 13.58
C ARG A 84 -3.99 3.43 12.30
N ARG A 85 -2.77 3.40 11.80
CA ARG A 85 -2.30 4.06 10.59
C ARG A 85 -2.08 3.00 9.51
N ASP A 86 -1.51 3.40 8.39
CA ASP A 86 -1.22 2.50 7.30
C ASP A 86 0.05 1.69 7.61
N ASP A 87 -0.05 0.37 7.46
CA ASP A 87 1.04 -0.60 7.60
C ASP A 87 1.04 -1.46 6.33
N TYR A 88 2.13 -1.48 5.55
CA TYR A 88 2.16 -2.09 4.22
C TYR A 88 3.57 -2.54 3.81
N SER A 89 3.68 -3.19 2.64
CA SER A 89 4.93 -3.68 2.04
C SER A 89 5.79 -4.54 2.99
N PRO A 90 5.25 -5.64 3.55
CA PRO A 90 6.01 -6.49 4.46
C PRO A 90 7.07 -7.31 3.73
N VAL A 91 8.27 -7.41 4.31
CA VAL A 91 9.40 -8.22 3.84
C VAL A 91 9.97 -9.02 5.00
N LEU A 92 10.09 -10.32 4.83
CA LEU A 92 10.75 -11.20 5.79
C LEU A 92 12.25 -11.21 5.53
N GLY A 93 13.04 -11.14 6.59
CA GLY A 93 14.50 -11.21 6.58
C GLY A 93 15.04 -12.13 7.67
N GLY A 94 16.38 -12.33 7.63
CA GLY A 94 17.07 -13.27 8.50
C GLY A 94 17.03 -14.71 8.00
N ASP A 95 18.02 -15.52 8.40
CA ASP A 95 18.17 -16.92 7.96
C ASP A 95 16.97 -17.81 8.35
N GLN A 96 16.27 -17.44 9.42
CA GLN A 96 15.10 -18.17 9.95
C GLN A 96 13.80 -17.38 9.74
N TYR A 97 13.81 -16.36 8.89
CA TYR A 97 12.67 -15.42 8.73
C TYR A 97 12.20 -14.88 10.10
N ASP A 98 13.15 -14.46 10.90
CA ASP A 98 12.94 -13.96 12.26
C ASP A 98 12.86 -12.44 12.33
N TYR A 99 13.08 -11.75 11.22
CA TYR A 99 12.83 -10.33 11.04
C TYR A 99 11.64 -10.10 10.09
N LEU A 100 10.80 -9.13 10.43
CA LEU A 100 9.77 -8.61 9.55
C LEU A 100 9.99 -7.10 9.40
N TYR A 101 10.37 -6.67 8.22
CA TYR A 101 10.42 -5.27 7.84
C TYR A 101 9.11 -4.89 7.17
N PHE A 102 8.64 -3.67 7.40
CA PHE A 102 7.44 -3.15 6.73
C PHE A 102 7.42 -1.62 6.83
N THR A 103 6.65 -0.99 5.94
CA THR A 103 6.45 0.44 5.92
C THR A 103 5.26 0.84 6.79
N SER A 104 5.39 1.94 7.52
CA SER A 104 4.28 2.43 8.36
C SER A 104 4.29 3.96 8.52
N THR A 105 3.10 4.55 8.53
CA THR A 105 2.85 5.97 8.85
C THR A 105 2.44 6.18 10.31
N ARG A 106 2.79 5.26 11.20
CA ARG A 106 2.42 5.33 12.62
C ARG A 106 3.07 6.52 13.32
N ASN A 107 2.58 6.86 14.51
CA ASN A 107 3.02 8.06 15.22
C ASN A 107 4.51 8.07 15.59
N ASP A 108 5.12 6.89 15.70
CA ASP A 108 6.54 6.72 16.03
C ASP A 108 7.46 6.90 14.79
N ALA A 109 6.89 7.18 13.61
CA ALA A 109 7.66 7.51 12.40
C ALA A 109 8.42 8.83 12.56
N THR A 110 9.54 8.94 11.85
CA THR A 110 10.44 10.10 11.87
C THR A 110 9.74 11.37 11.32
N GLY A 111 10.25 12.52 11.70
CA GLY A 111 9.66 13.80 11.27
C GLY A 111 8.41 14.18 12.07
N ASN A 112 8.05 15.46 12.01
CA ASN A 112 6.90 16.02 12.70
C ASN A 112 5.86 16.62 11.76
N GLU A 113 6.21 16.78 10.50
CA GLU A 113 5.31 17.36 9.50
C GLU A 113 4.29 16.31 9.02
N LEU A 114 3.10 16.79 8.75
CA LEU A 114 2.03 15.97 8.19
C LEU A 114 1.91 16.28 6.69
N SER A 115 1.75 15.23 5.90
CA SER A 115 1.43 15.36 4.49
C SER A 115 0.15 16.18 4.29
N GLY A 116 0.22 17.23 3.50
CA GLY A 116 -0.94 18.03 3.15
C GLY A 116 -2.03 17.27 2.38
N ILE A 117 -1.69 16.11 1.82
CA ILE A 117 -2.61 15.25 1.06
C ILE A 117 -3.25 14.19 1.96
N THR A 118 -2.46 13.49 2.76
CA THR A 118 -2.93 12.34 3.56
C THR A 118 -3.27 12.70 5.01
N GLY A 119 -2.72 13.80 5.53
CA GLY A 119 -2.79 14.16 6.94
C GLY A 119 -2.06 13.18 7.86
N ALA A 120 -1.21 12.32 7.31
CA ALA A 120 -0.36 11.41 8.05
C ALA A 120 1.09 11.90 8.05
N LYS A 121 1.91 11.41 8.97
CA LYS A 121 3.36 11.57 8.94
C LYS A 121 3.95 10.91 7.70
N ALA A 122 5.18 11.27 7.36
CA ALA A 122 6.00 10.53 6.39
C ALA A 122 6.08 9.05 6.82
N ALA A 123 6.17 8.17 5.84
CA ALA A 123 6.27 6.74 6.07
C ALA A 123 7.71 6.34 6.36
N ASP A 124 7.90 5.47 7.35
CA ASP A 124 9.19 4.91 7.74
C ASP A 124 9.21 3.39 7.57
N ILE A 125 10.41 2.82 7.50
CA ILE A 125 10.62 1.39 7.60
C ILE A 125 10.69 1.01 9.09
N PHE A 126 9.84 0.07 9.48
CA PHE A 126 9.80 -0.55 10.80
C PHE A 126 10.29 -1.98 10.74
N VAL A 127 10.79 -2.47 11.85
CA VAL A 127 11.22 -3.85 12.01
C VAL A 127 10.62 -4.46 13.28
N SER A 128 10.16 -5.70 13.16
CA SER A 128 9.86 -6.56 14.30
C SER A 128 10.78 -7.78 14.24
N GLN A 129 11.22 -8.27 15.37
CA GLN A 129 12.03 -9.48 15.49
C GLN A 129 11.30 -10.51 16.34
N LYS A 130 11.51 -11.80 16.05
CA LYS A 130 11.09 -12.88 16.94
C LYS A 130 12.06 -13.00 18.11
N ASP A 131 11.51 -13.27 19.30
CA ASP A 131 12.32 -13.64 20.46
C ASP A 131 12.80 -15.12 20.36
N GLU A 132 13.57 -15.57 21.34
CA GLU A 132 14.08 -16.94 21.44
C GLU A 132 12.98 -18.02 21.45
N LYS A 133 11.73 -17.63 21.78
CA LYS A 133 10.54 -18.52 21.76
C LYS A 133 9.79 -18.44 20.43
N GLY A 134 10.31 -17.73 19.44
CA GLY A 134 9.69 -17.52 18.14
C GLY A 134 8.50 -16.57 18.14
N LYS A 135 8.31 -15.78 19.19
CA LYS A 135 7.22 -14.82 19.30
C LYS A 135 7.64 -13.45 18.78
N TRP A 136 6.87 -12.91 17.87
CA TRP A 136 7.06 -11.56 17.34
C TRP A 136 6.98 -10.48 18.42
N GLN A 137 7.96 -9.59 18.43
CA GLN A 137 8.02 -8.46 19.32
C GLN A 137 7.34 -7.23 18.71
N LYS A 138 7.09 -6.22 19.54
CA LYS A 138 6.53 -4.93 19.09
C LYS A 138 7.47 -4.32 18.03
N PRO A 139 6.94 -3.86 16.88
CA PRO A 139 7.76 -3.18 15.89
C PRO A 139 8.35 -1.88 16.40
N GLU A 140 9.57 -1.61 15.97
CA GLU A 140 10.31 -0.37 16.23
C GLU A 140 10.80 0.23 14.91
N PRO A 141 11.01 1.55 14.81
CA PRO A 141 11.68 2.15 13.66
C PRO A 141 13.05 1.49 13.46
N VAL A 142 13.43 1.28 12.20
CA VAL A 142 14.75 0.72 11.90
C VAL A 142 15.85 1.67 12.37
N ASN A 143 16.80 1.13 13.13
CA ASN A 143 17.96 1.88 13.63
C ASN A 143 19.00 2.14 12.55
N GLY A 144 19.77 3.24 12.69
CA GLY A 144 20.97 3.50 11.93
C GLY A 144 20.88 4.57 10.83
N GLY A 145 19.81 5.39 10.82
CA GLY A 145 19.70 6.52 9.89
C GLY A 145 19.12 6.16 8.53
N LEU A 146 18.47 4.99 8.42
CA LEU A 146 17.75 4.56 7.23
C LEU A 146 16.49 5.42 7.02
N ASN A 147 15.75 5.69 8.09
CA ASN A 147 14.60 6.55 8.07
C ASN A 147 15.01 8.02 8.14
N THR A 148 14.39 8.86 7.32
CA THR A 148 14.70 10.29 7.18
C THR A 148 13.45 11.15 7.40
N GLU A 149 13.49 12.41 7.02
CA GLU A 149 12.31 13.30 7.03
C GLU A 149 11.39 13.08 5.81
N TYR A 150 11.82 12.26 4.84
CA TYR A 150 11.07 11.92 3.65
C TYR A 150 10.23 10.65 3.84
N ASP A 151 9.43 10.29 2.83
CA ASP A 151 8.72 9.02 2.82
C ASP A 151 9.66 7.88 2.42
N GLU A 152 9.97 6.96 3.31
CA GLU A 152 10.62 5.68 3.02
C GLU A 152 9.57 4.58 2.93
N GLY A 153 9.58 3.84 1.82
CA GLY A 153 8.59 2.78 1.61
C GLY A 153 9.09 1.64 0.72
N ALA A 154 8.33 0.57 0.72
CA ALA A 154 8.58 -0.63 -0.09
C ALA A 154 10.07 -1.01 -0.16
N CYS A 155 10.52 -1.85 0.75
CA CYS A 155 11.89 -2.33 0.78
C CYS A 155 12.02 -3.75 0.20
N ALA A 156 13.22 -4.08 -0.28
CA ALA A 156 13.65 -5.42 -0.63
C ALA A 156 15.03 -5.69 -0.02
N LEU A 157 15.29 -6.95 0.32
CA LEU A 157 16.57 -7.38 0.89
C LEU A 157 17.31 -8.26 -0.09
N THR A 158 18.63 -8.15 -0.12
CA THR A 158 19.46 -9.17 -0.75
C THR A 158 19.35 -10.50 -0.01
N PRO A 159 19.55 -11.65 -0.70
CA PRO A 159 19.46 -12.97 -0.06
C PRO A 159 20.32 -13.15 1.18
N ASP A 160 21.46 -12.47 1.26
CA ASP A 160 22.35 -12.48 2.42
C ASP A 160 21.93 -11.53 3.54
N GLY A 161 20.83 -10.77 3.35
CA GLY A 161 20.29 -9.81 4.30
C GLY A 161 21.17 -8.61 4.63
N LYS A 162 22.22 -8.35 3.82
CA LYS A 162 23.21 -7.29 4.09
C LYS A 162 22.92 -5.98 3.37
N THR A 163 22.17 -6.02 2.29
CA THR A 163 21.76 -4.83 1.53
C THR A 163 20.25 -4.71 1.52
N MET A 164 19.76 -3.53 1.79
CA MET A 164 18.36 -3.18 1.63
C MET A 164 18.22 -2.13 0.52
N TYR A 165 17.32 -2.40 -0.41
CA TYR A 165 16.83 -1.42 -1.38
C TYR A 165 15.53 -0.86 -0.88
N ILE A 166 15.38 0.46 -0.93
CA ILE A 166 14.16 1.14 -0.47
C ILE A 166 13.73 2.18 -1.49
N THR A 167 12.43 2.43 -1.55
CA THR A 167 11.90 3.60 -2.25
C THR A 167 11.96 4.79 -1.30
N GLN A 168 12.51 5.91 -1.74
CA GLN A 168 12.44 7.18 -1.04
C GLN A 168 11.71 8.20 -1.92
N CYS A 169 10.68 8.87 -1.38
CA CYS A 169 9.93 9.90 -2.06
C CYS A 169 10.29 11.27 -1.46
N GLN A 170 10.92 12.11 -2.26
CA GLN A 170 11.21 13.49 -1.91
C GLN A 170 10.22 14.41 -2.60
N THR A 171 9.63 15.32 -1.86
CA THR A 171 8.84 16.42 -2.43
C THR A 171 9.74 17.65 -2.59
N ASP A 172 10.51 17.70 -3.65
CA ASP A 172 11.21 18.92 -4.05
C ASP A 172 10.46 19.54 -5.25
N PRO A 173 9.85 20.71 -5.09
CA PRO A 173 9.17 21.40 -6.20
C PRO A 173 10.06 21.70 -7.39
N SER A 174 11.37 21.74 -7.18
CA SER A 174 12.38 21.99 -8.23
C SER A 174 12.74 20.74 -9.02
N TYR A 175 12.40 19.56 -8.50
CA TYR A 175 12.72 18.27 -9.11
C TYR A 175 11.46 17.52 -9.50
N PRO A 176 11.25 17.19 -10.78
CA PRO A 176 10.10 16.41 -11.23
C PRO A 176 10.19 14.93 -10.78
N ARG A 177 11.35 14.47 -10.31
CA ARG A 177 11.51 13.10 -9.80
C ARG A 177 10.79 12.95 -8.47
N PHE A 178 9.77 12.11 -8.48
CA PHE A 178 8.93 11.89 -7.30
C PHE A 178 9.45 10.77 -6.39
N ALA A 179 10.02 9.71 -6.96
CA ALA A 179 10.55 8.58 -6.21
C ALA A 179 11.87 8.08 -6.80
N GLN A 180 12.75 7.62 -5.92
CA GLN A 180 14.05 7.05 -6.29
C GLN A 180 14.35 5.82 -5.45
N ILE A 181 15.18 4.92 -5.98
CA ILE A 181 15.67 3.77 -5.24
C ILE A 181 16.93 4.19 -4.49
N MET A 182 16.94 3.89 -3.20
CA MET A 182 18.10 4.04 -2.33
C MET A 182 18.61 2.66 -1.91
N THR A 183 19.88 2.57 -1.57
CA THR A 183 20.47 1.37 -0.94
C THR A 183 21.04 1.70 0.42
N SER A 184 20.88 0.77 1.34
CA SER A 184 21.54 0.83 2.64
C SER A 184 22.26 -0.49 2.92
N GLN A 185 23.44 -0.40 3.51
CA GLN A 185 24.22 -1.56 3.94
C GLN A 185 24.03 -1.78 5.43
N ARG A 186 23.90 -3.06 5.81
CA ARG A 186 23.82 -3.46 7.21
C ARG A 186 25.22 -3.68 7.76
N ALA A 187 25.56 -2.95 8.81
CA ALA A 187 26.78 -3.17 9.61
C ALA A 187 26.35 -3.57 11.02
N ASP A 188 26.71 -4.77 11.45
CA ASP A 188 26.26 -5.37 12.71
C ASP A 188 24.73 -5.42 12.82
N ALA A 189 24.15 -4.71 13.79
CA ALA A 189 22.71 -4.66 14.04
C ALA A 189 22.02 -3.42 13.45
N ALA A 190 22.75 -2.52 12.78
CA ALA A 190 22.24 -1.24 12.30
C ALA A 190 22.35 -1.11 10.77
N TRP A 191 21.41 -0.40 10.18
CA TRP A 191 21.43 -0.02 8.78
C TRP A 191 22.14 1.32 8.62
N GLY A 192 23.02 1.41 7.62
CA GLY A 192 23.72 2.65 7.28
C GLY A 192 22.78 3.70 6.65
N LYS A 193 23.30 4.91 6.52
CA LYS A 193 22.58 5.98 5.79
C LYS A 193 22.33 5.53 4.35
N PRO A 194 21.11 5.73 3.81
CA PRO A 194 20.82 5.37 2.43
C PRO A 194 21.64 6.19 1.43
N GLU A 195 22.04 5.54 0.35
CA GLU A 195 22.71 6.14 -0.81
C GLU A 195 21.89 5.89 -2.07
N GLU A 196 21.89 6.84 -3.00
CA GLU A 196 21.12 6.71 -4.25
C GLU A 196 21.64 5.52 -5.07
N PHE A 197 20.73 4.62 -5.44
CA PHE A 197 20.96 3.57 -6.43
C PHE A 197 20.53 4.05 -7.81
N LYS A 198 21.46 4.28 -8.69
CA LYS A 198 21.19 4.72 -10.05
C LYS A 198 20.69 3.52 -10.90
N VAL A 199 19.40 3.48 -11.14
CA VAL A 199 18.78 2.48 -12.02
C VAL A 199 19.17 2.74 -13.48
N THR A 200 19.18 4.00 -13.88
CA THR A 200 19.62 4.46 -15.22
C THR A 200 20.30 5.82 -15.10
N ASN A 201 20.82 6.34 -16.23
CA ASN A 201 21.35 7.69 -16.31
C ASN A 201 20.24 8.76 -16.48
N ASP A 202 18.98 8.35 -16.54
CA ASP A 202 17.85 9.26 -16.62
C ASP A 202 17.60 9.91 -15.24
N THR A 203 17.62 11.23 -15.20
CA THR A 203 17.43 12.02 -13.98
C THR A 203 15.99 12.49 -13.77
N LEU A 204 15.08 12.24 -14.71
CA LEU A 204 13.71 12.71 -14.69
C LEU A 204 12.70 11.60 -14.31
N SER A 205 13.02 10.35 -14.62
CA SER A 205 12.14 9.23 -14.32
C SER A 205 12.13 8.87 -12.84
N SER A 206 10.95 8.51 -12.34
CA SER A 206 10.76 7.99 -10.98
C SER A 206 10.85 6.47 -10.97
N TYR A 207 11.55 5.93 -9.99
CA TYR A 207 11.72 4.49 -9.77
C TYR A 207 11.29 4.15 -8.35
N ALA A 208 10.49 3.10 -8.21
CA ALA A 208 9.92 2.69 -6.93
C ALA A 208 9.68 1.18 -6.86
N HIS A 209 9.40 0.67 -5.67
CA HIS A 209 9.06 -0.72 -5.39
C HIS A 209 10.12 -1.73 -5.83
N PRO A 210 11.35 -1.66 -5.26
CA PRO A 210 12.36 -2.68 -5.51
C PRO A 210 11.87 -4.06 -5.07
N ALA A 211 12.28 -5.11 -5.83
CA ALA A 211 11.91 -6.50 -5.55
C ALA A 211 13.07 -7.45 -5.90
#